data_d888fbb735b82e2d204875e30a219674
#
_entry.id   d888fbb735b82e2d204875e30a219674
#
_cell.length_a   1.000
_cell.length_b   1.000
_cell.length_c   1.000
_cell.angle_alpha   90.00
_cell.angle_beta   90.00
_cell.angle_gamma   90.00
#
_symmetry.space_group_name_H-M   'P 1'
#
loop_
_entity.id
_entity.type
_entity.pdbx_description
1 polymer ?
#
loop_
_entity_poly.entity_id
_entity_poly.type
_entity_poly.pdbx_seq_one_letter_code
_entity_poly.pdbx_strand_id
1 'polypeptide(L)'
;LTKAAVPLSTAIRIDPKTGTLVREGVPLSTNQWDRDAVEFALKLRDKYGGEVIAISMAPPSGIPALESLIGMGVDRAILATDRVFAGADTWATSFVLAKTIEKYVPDYTLILAGEETIDSTTAHVGAQVASHLNIPYVYYVYDAEIQGNKVRVRRFLEDEGVDEFYEMGLPALVSVAKGTQMPREISLSRKLNAREKIMQVTNKELGLDAECVGLKGSPTFVAAQTGATFPPRKRRIFQGDPREAVRALVEELKKEGLLPP
;
A
#
# COMPACT_ATOMS: atom_id res chain seq x y z
N LEU A 1 4.42 6.09 -3.56
CA LEU A 1 4.80 4.67 -3.50
C LEU A 1 3.56 3.81 -3.65
N THR A 2 3.66 2.72 -4.41
CA THR A 2 2.52 1.84 -4.65
C THR A 2 2.95 0.38 -4.64
N LYS A 3 2.06 -0.52 -4.23
CA LYS A 3 2.27 -1.97 -4.25
C LYS A 3 1.33 -2.65 -5.22
N ALA A 4 1.86 -3.55 -6.04
CA ALA A 4 1.08 -4.54 -6.76
C ALA A 4 0.73 -5.67 -5.78
N ALA A 5 -0.48 -5.66 -5.26
CA ALA A 5 -0.97 -6.57 -4.23
C ALA A 5 -1.82 -7.69 -4.81
N VAL A 6 -1.92 -8.79 -4.08
CA VAL A 6 -2.89 -9.86 -4.39
C VAL A 6 -4.28 -9.41 -3.95
N PRO A 7 -5.29 -9.40 -4.84
CA PRO A 7 -6.64 -9.03 -4.45
C PRO A 7 -7.23 -9.96 -3.39
N LEU A 8 -7.96 -9.41 -2.42
CA LEU A 8 -8.62 -10.17 -1.34
C LEU A 8 -9.60 -11.24 -1.86
N SER A 9 -10.13 -11.07 -3.07
CA SER A 9 -11.04 -12.03 -3.71
C SER A 9 -10.32 -13.26 -4.29
N THR A 10 -8.99 -13.26 -4.31
CA THR A 10 -8.20 -14.34 -4.90
C THR A 10 -7.86 -15.39 -3.83
N ALA A 11 -8.03 -16.67 -4.18
CA ALA A 11 -7.57 -17.76 -3.31
C ALA A 11 -6.05 -17.70 -3.15
N ILE A 12 -5.60 -17.39 -1.95
CA ILE A 12 -4.18 -17.32 -1.61
C ILE A 12 -3.62 -18.73 -1.56
N ARG A 13 -2.56 -18.98 -2.33
CA ARG A 13 -1.74 -20.20 -2.21
C ARG A 13 -0.40 -19.84 -1.58
N ILE A 14 0.02 -20.70 -0.67
CA ILE A 14 1.30 -20.58 0.02
C ILE A 14 2.18 -21.72 -0.45
N ASP A 15 3.40 -21.43 -0.83
CA ASP A 15 4.40 -22.44 -1.13
C ASP A 15 4.80 -23.13 0.18
N PRO A 16 4.53 -24.44 0.34
CA PRO A 16 4.83 -25.16 1.57
C PRO A 16 6.32 -25.30 1.86
N LYS A 17 7.19 -25.08 0.87
CA LYS A 17 8.64 -25.16 1.03
C LYS A 17 9.27 -23.85 1.49
N THR A 18 8.76 -22.74 1.01
CA THR A 18 9.35 -21.41 1.27
C THR A 18 8.54 -20.58 2.25
N GLY A 19 7.30 -20.98 2.57
CA GLY A 19 6.37 -20.21 3.40
C GLY A 19 5.95 -18.88 2.75
N THR A 20 6.23 -18.67 1.47
CA THR A 20 5.94 -17.44 0.76
C THR A 20 4.66 -17.54 -0.05
N LEU A 21 4.03 -16.38 -0.28
CA LEU A 21 2.86 -16.26 -1.13
C LEU A 21 3.21 -16.60 -2.58
N VAL A 22 2.52 -17.59 -3.18
CA VAL A 22 2.63 -17.92 -4.60
C VAL A 22 1.88 -16.86 -5.41
N ARG A 23 2.62 -15.97 -6.07
CA ARG A 23 2.07 -14.91 -6.93
C ARG A 23 1.97 -15.32 -8.40
N GLU A 24 2.57 -16.44 -8.76
CA GLU A 24 2.55 -16.96 -10.14
C GLU A 24 1.13 -17.35 -10.57
N GLY A 25 0.69 -16.80 -11.69
CA GLY A 25 -0.67 -17.00 -12.22
C GLY A 25 -1.78 -16.26 -11.47
N VAL A 26 -1.43 -15.42 -10.47
CA VAL A 26 -2.39 -14.58 -9.75
C VAL A 26 -2.37 -13.17 -10.35
N PRO A 27 -3.51 -12.62 -10.81
CA PRO A 27 -3.56 -11.25 -11.27
C PRO A 27 -3.26 -10.31 -10.10
N LEU A 28 -2.25 -9.46 -10.26
CA LEU A 28 -1.93 -8.42 -9.29
C LEU A 28 -2.72 -7.14 -9.63
N SER A 29 -3.19 -6.46 -8.62
CA SER A 29 -3.84 -5.15 -8.74
C SER A 29 -3.12 -4.13 -7.87
N THR A 30 -3.30 -2.84 -8.14
CA THR A 30 -2.84 -1.80 -7.23
C THR A 30 -3.52 -1.98 -5.87
N ASN A 31 -2.72 -1.95 -4.80
CA ASN A 31 -3.25 -1.89 -3.45
C ASN A 31 -4.29 -0.74 -3.33
N GLN A 32 -5.46 -1.03 -2.78
CA GLN A 32 -6.55 -0.05 -2.76
C GLN A 32 -6.19 1.21 -1.96
N TRP A 33 -5.45 1.08 -0.87
CA TRP A 33 -5.02 2.23 -0.06
C TRP A 33 -3.94 3.08 -0.74
N ASP A 34 -3.15 2.48 -1.62
CA ASP A 34 -2.23 3.25 -2.47
C ASP A 34 -2.97 4.02 -3.56
N ARG A 35 -4.16 3.59 -3.97
CA ARG A 35 -5.01 4.38 -4.86
C ARG A 35 -5.50 5.67 -4.21
N ASP A 36 -5.75 5.65 -2.89
CA ASP A 36 -6.05 6.86 -2.12
C ASP A 36 -4.85 7.82 -2.16
N ALA A 37 -3.63 7.30 -1.91
CA ALA A 37 -2.40 8.09 -2.00
C ALA A 37 -2.15 8.66 -3.40
N VAL A 38 -2.46 7.90 -4.46
CA VAL A 38 -2.36 8.38 -5.85
C VAL A 38 -3.37 9.49 -6.12
N GLU A 39 -4.62 9.33 -5.70
CA GLU A 39 -5.62 10.40 -5.85
C GLU A 39 -5.20 11.67 -5.10
N PHE A 40 -4.67 11.50 -3.90
CA PHE A 40 -4.15 12.63 -3.12
C PHE A 40 -3.01 13.36 -3.86
N ALA A 41 -2.06 12.60 -4.43
CA ALA A 41 -0.98 13.14 -5.26
C ALA A 41 -1.52 13.90 -6.48
N LEU A 42 -2.51 13.33 -7.17
CA LEU A 42 -3.12 13.96 -8.34
C LEU A 42 -3.86 15.25 -7.98
N LYS A 43 -4.55 15.31 -6.84
CA LYS A 43 -5.17 16.54 -6.32
C LYS A 43 -4.14 17.62 -6.01
N LEU A 44 -3.01 17.25 -5.37
CA LEU A 44 -1.92 18.19 -5.12
C LEU A 44 -1.31 18.72 -6.42
N ARG A 45 -1.06 17.83 -7.39
CA ARG A 45 -0.60 18.26 -8.72
C ARG A 45 -1.60 19.18 -9.42
N ASP A 46 -2.88 18.86 -9.36
CA ASP A 46 -3.92 19.68 -10.00
C ASP A 46 -4.00 21.09 -9.36
N LYS A 47 -3.64 21.21 -8.06
CA LYS A 47 -3.63 22.50 -7.32
C LYS A 47 -2.31 23.26 -7.45
N TYR A 48 -1.18 22.60 -7.41
CA TYR A 48 0.13 23.23 -7.30
C TYR A 48 1.03 23.04 -8.52
N GLY A 49 0.63 22.22 -9.48
CA GLY A 49 1.47 21.80 -10.61
C GLY A 49 2.42 20.65 -10.26
N GLY A 50 3.33 20.35 -11.17
CA GLY A 50 4.33 19.30 -11.01
C GLY A 50 4.01 18.00 -11.75
N GLU A 51 4.74 16.94 -11.44
CA GLU A 51 4.64 15.61 -12.02
C GLU A 51 4.32 14.58 -10.94
N VAL A 52 3.46 13.60 -11.23
CA VAL A 52 3.17 12.47 -10.35
C VAL A 52 3.80 11.20 -10.92
N ILE A 53 4.72 10.61 -10.16
CA ILE A 53 5.48 9.42 -10.54
C ILE A 53 5.11 8.28 -9.60
N ALA A 54 4.58 7.17 -10.14
CA ALA A 54 4.34 5.96 -9.35
C ALA A 54 5.59 5.09 -9.30
N ILE A 55 5.98 4.65 -8.11
CA ILE A 55 7.14 3.75 -7.91
C ILE A 55 6.68 2.50 -7.17
N SER A 56 7.01 1.34 -7.72
CA SER A 56 6.66 0.03 -7.14
C SER A 56 7.83 -0.94 -7.24
N MET A 57 7.96 -1.83 -6.26
CA MET A 57 8.80 -3.01 -6.34
C MET A 57 7.91 -4.25 -6.47
N ALA A 58 7.96 -4.91 -7.62
CA ALA A 58 7.12 -6.08 -7.90
C ALA A 58 7.73 -6.94 -9.03
N PRO A 59 7.31 -8.20 -9.18
CA PRO A 59 7.61 -8.97 -10.39
C PRO A 59 6.96 -8.31 -11.63
N PRO A 60 7.39 -8.69 -12.86
CA PRO A 60 6.81 -8.13 -14.10
C PRO A 60 5.28 -8.28 -14.22
N SER A 61 4.68 -9.24 -13.54
CA SER A 61 3.23 -9.40 -13.43
C SER A 61 2.53 -8.22 -12.72
N GLY A 62 3.27 -7.32 -12.09
CA GLY A 62 2.76 -6.08 -11.50
C GLY A 62 2.54 -4.93 -12.48
N ILE A 63 3.01 -5.05 -13.74
CA ILE A 63 2.85 -4.00 -14.76
C ILE A 63 1.39 -3.56 -14.93
N PRO A 64 0.38 -4.46 -15.02
CA PRO A 64 -1.02 -4.04 -15.19
C PRO A 64 -1.55 -3.16 -14.04
N ALA A 65 -0.99 -3.30 -12.84
CA ALA A 65 -1.32 -2.41 -11.72
C ALA A 65 -0.83 -0.97 -12.02
N LEU A 66 0.42 -0.81 -12.49
CA LEU A 66 0.96 0.50 -12.88
C LEU A 66 0.26 1.10 -14.10
N GLU A 67 -0.12 0.28 -15.10
CA GLU A 67 -0.93 0.73 -16.23
C GLU A 67 -2.27 1.34 -15.77
N SER A 68 -2.86 0.78 -14.72
CA SER A 68 -4.08 1.31 -14.12
C SER A 68 -3.86 2.67 -13.47
N LEU A 69 -2.70 2.90 -12.81
CA LEU A 69 -2.35 4.19 -12.23
C LEU A 69 -2.08 5.27 -13.30
N ILE A 70 -1.42 4.91 -14.40
CA ILE A 70 -1.31 5.81 -15.57
C ILE A 70 -2.71 6.15 -16.10
N GLY A 71 -3.60 5.17 -16.13
CA GLY A 71 -5.01 5.38 -16.48
C GLY A 71 -5.73 6.35 -15.54
N MET A 72 -5.42 6.37 -14.25
CA MET A 72 -5.94 7.36 -13.28
C MET A 72 -5.40 8.78 -13.52
N GLY A 73 -4.24 8.92 -14.16
CA GLY A 73 -3.67 10.23 -14.44
C GLY A 73 -2.23 10.42 -13.98
N VAL A 74 -1.59 9.39 -13.43
CA VAL A 74 -0.15 9.37 -13.15
C VAL A 74 0.61 9.62 -14.45
N ASP A 75 1.67 10.39 -14.39
CA ASP A 75 2.39 10.85 -15.59
C ASP A 75 3.36 9.78 -16.12
N ARG A 76 4.08 9.13 -15.23
CA ARG A 76 4.95 7.96 -15.52
C ARG A 76 5.09 7.04 -14.32
N ALA A 77 5.60 5.83 -14.53
CA ALA A 77 5.84 4.88 -13.45
C ALA A 77 7.22 4.23 -13.55
N ILE A 78 7.74 3.80 -12.40
CA ILE A 78 9.00 3.05 -12.29
C ILE A 78 8.70 1.74 -11.56
N LEU A 79 9.06 0.62 -12.19
CA LEU A 79 8.96 -0.71 -11.63
C LEU A 79 10.37 -1.23 -11.31
N ALA A 80 10.73 -1.26 -10.02
CA ALA A 80 11.91 -2.00 -9.57
C ALA A 80 11.59 -3.50 -9.62
N THR A 81 12.25 -4.24 -10.52
CA THR A 81 11.94 -5.65 -10.77
C THR A 81 13.20 -6.44 -11.05
N ASP A 82 13.50 -7.39 -10.16
CA ASP A 82 14.60 -8.34 -10.31
C ASP A 82 14.29 -9.58 -9.44
N ARG A 83 14.82 -10.74 -9.86
CA ARG A 83 14.71 -11.96 -9.04
C ARG A 83 15.44 -11.84 -7.71
N VAL A 84 16.52 -11.05 -7.65
CA VAL A 84 17.27 -10.84 -6.41
C VAL A 84 16.46 -10.10 -5.34
N PHE A 85 15.39 -9.36 -5.72
CA PHE A 85 14.48 -8.69 -4.78
C PHE A 85 13.43 -9.62 -4.17
N ALA A 86 13.33 -10.88 -4.65
CA ALA A 86 12.32 -11.81 -4.18
C ALA A 86 12.52 -12.15 -2.69
N GLY A 87 11.41 -12.30 -1.96
CA GLY A 87 11.42 -12.65 -0.54
C GLY A 87 11.80 -11.50 0.39
N ALA A 88 11.94 -10.28 -0.13
CA ALA A 88 12.21 -9.09 0.68
C ALA A 88 11.13 -8.87 1.74
N ASP A 89 11.54 -8.60 2.97
CA ASP A 89 10.68 -8.04 4.01
C ASP A 89 10.47 -6.53 3.80
N THR A 90 9.87 -5.83 4.76
CA THR A 90 9.63 -4.39 4.65
C THR A 90 10.91 -3.58 4.61
N TRP A 91 11.96 -4.01 5.34
CA TRP A 91 13.26 -3.32 5.38
C TRP A 91 13.98 -3.37 4.04
N ALA A 92 14.18 -4.57 3.50
CA ALA A 92 14.82 -4.75 2.20
C ALA A 92 13.98 -4.13 1.05
N THR A 93 12.64 -4.17 1.15
CA THR A 93 11.73 -3.50 0.21
C THR A 93 11.91 -1.98 0.23
N SER A 94 11.90 -1.37 1.42
CA SER A 94 12.06 0.08 1.57
C SER A 94 13.44 0.57 1.11
N PHE A 95 14.48 -0.22 1.34
CA PHE A 95 15.83 0.06 0.85
C PHE A 95 15.87 0.15 -0.69
N VAL A 96 15.34 -0.86 -1.39
CA VAL A 96 15.29 -0.85 -2.86
C VAL A 96 14.47 0.32 -3.39
N LEU A 97 13.33 0.63 -2.77
CA LEU A 97 12.48 1.76 -3.15
C LEU A 97 13.20 3.10 -2.93
N ALA A 98 13.86 3.29 -1.80
CA ALA A 98 14.63 4.50 -1.51
C ALA A 98 15.76 4.70 -2.53
N LYS A 99 16.53 3.65 -2.84
CA LYS A 99 17.59 3.70 -3.84
C LYS A 99 17.08 3.93 -5.26
N THR A 100 15.87 3.45 -5.56
CA THR A 100 15.19 3.75 -6.83
C THR A 100 14.83 5.23 -6.91
N ILE A 101 14.30 5.81 -5.82
CA ILE A 101 13.98 7.25 -5.74
C ILE A 101 15.24 8.09 -5.89
N GLU A 102 16.29 7.84 -5.10
CA GLU A 102 17.55 8.59 -5.15
C GLU A 102 18.14 8.63 -6.57
N LYS A 103 18.04 7.52 -7.29
CA LYS A 103 18.66 7.41 -8.62
C LYS A 103 17.83 8.01 -9.76
N TYR A 104 16.51 7.81 -9.73
CA TYR A 104 15.64 8.13 -10.88
C TYR A 104 14.71 9.30 -10.67
N VAL A 105 14.59 9.78 -9.44
CA VAL A 105 13.75 10.92 -9.05
C VAL A 105 14.45 11.74 -7.96
N PRO A 106 15.72 12.17 -8.16
CA PRO A 106 16.50 12.83 -7.10
C PRO A 106 15.95 14.18 -6.65
N ASP A 107 15.11 14.81 -7.47
CA ASP A 107 14.49 16.11 -7.27
C ASP A 107 13.05 16.02 -6.72
N TYR A 108 12.70 14.88 -6.12
CA TYR A 108 11.38 14.72 -5.52
C TYR A 108 11.11 15.75 -4.42
N THR A 109 9.87 16.25 -4.39
CA THR A 109 9.43 17.22 -3.38
C THR A 109 8.64 16.52 -2.26
N LEU A 110 7.71 15.64 -2.61
CA LEU A 110 6.86 14.94 -1.64
C LEU A 110 6.68 13.48 -2.07
N ILE A 111 6.90 12.58 -1.12
CA ILE A 111 6.62 11.16 -1.30
C ILE A 111 5.30 10.83 -0.62
N LEU A 112 4.38 10.22 -1.37
CA LEU A 112 3.11 9.73 -0.85
C LEU A 112 3.08 8.21 -0.85
N ALA A 113 2.55 7.61 0.20
CA ALA A 113 2.31 6.19 0.33
C ALA A 113 0.90 5.95 0.88
N GLY A 114 0.29 4.82 0.57
CA GLY A 114 -0.89 4.37 1.31
C GLY A 114 -0.54 4.05 2.76
N GLU A 115 -1.54 3.95 3.60
CA GLU A 115 -1.37 3.61 5.02
C GLU A 115 -0.73 2.24 5.20
N GLU A 116 -1.25 1.24 4.52
CA GLU A 116 -0.81 -0.15 4.59
C GLU A 116 -1.16 -0.90 3.31
N THR A 117 -0.87 -2.19 3.24
CA THR A 117 -1.23 -3.03 2.10
C THR A 117 -2.19 -4.14 2.50
N ILE A 118 -3.17 -4.44 1.64
CA ILE A 118 -4.24 -5.41 1.89
C ILE A 118 -3.75 -6.85 2.07
N ASP A 119 -2.54 -7.17 1.61
CA ASP A 119 -1.96 -8.51 1.62
C ASP A 119 -0.90 -8.73 2.71
N SER A 120 -0.52 -7.69 3.47
CA SER A 120 0.48 -7.82 4.54
C SER A 120 0.23 -6.93 5.77
N THR A 121 -0.46 -5.80 5.64
CA THR A 121 -0.90 -4.91 6.74
C THR A 121 0.18 -4.51 7.76
N THR A 122 1.45 -4.39 7.32
CA THR A 122 2.56 -4.04 8.22
C THR A 122 2.71 -2.54 8.45
N ALA A 123 2.24 -1.70 7.52
CA ALA A 123 2.34 -0.24 7.54
C ALA A 123 3.78 0.34 7.66
N HIS A 124 4.83 -0.45 7.51
CA HIS A 124 6.21 -0.02 7.80
C HIS A 124 6.92 0.65 6.62
N VAL A 125 6.60 0.26 5.38
CA VAL A 125 7.43 0.60 4.20
C VAL A 125 7.60 2.11 4.01
N GLY A 126 6.53 2.90 4.19
CA GLY A 126 6.60 4.36 4.07
C GLY A 126 7.62 4.98 5.05
N ALA A 127 7.49 4.67 6.35
CA ALA A 127 8.38 5.18 7.39
C ALA A 127 9.83 4.75 7.15
N GLN A 128 10.05 3.50 6.74
CA GLN A 128 11.39 2.99 6.45
C GLN A 128 12.00 3.65 5.22
N VAL A 129 11.21 3.94 4.16
CA VAL A 129 11.68 4.74 3.01
C VAL A 129 12.10 6.13 3.45
N ALA A 130 11.29 6.80 4.28
CA ALA A 130 11.64 8.11 4.82
C ALA A 130 12.93 8.07 5.65
N SER A 131 13.11 7.02 6.46
CA SER A 131 14.33 6.79 7.23
C SER A 131 15.56 6.58 6.33
N HIS A 132 15.45 5.75 5.28
CA HIS A 132 16.55 5.56 4.32
C HIS A 132 16.93 6.85 3.58
N LEU A 133 15.95 7.70 3.29
CA LEU A 133 16.16 8.99 2.61
C LEU A 133 16.50 10.14 3.57
N ASN A 134 16.49 9.87 4.88
CA ASN A 134 16.70 10.86 5.94
C ASN A 134 15.79 12.10 5.81
N ILE A 135 14.49 11.88 5.57
CA ILE A 135 13.47 12.91 5.44
C ILE A 135 12.39 12.76 6.52
N PRO A 136 11.70 13.87 6.91
CA PRO A 136 10.59 13.80 7.84
C PRO A 136 9.39 13.03 7.26
N TYR A 137 8.57 12.42 8.13
CA TYR A 137 7.36 11.73 7.71
C TYR A 137 6.22 11.85 8.73
N VAL A 138 4.97 11.78 8.22
CA VAL A 138 3.74 11.71 9.03
C VAL A 138 2.80 10.67 8.43
N TYR A 139 2.15 9.88 9.32
CA TYR A 139 1.15 8.86 8.98
C TYR A 139 -0.28 9.34 9.21
N TYR A 140 -1.25 8.66 8.58
CA TYR A 140 -2.69 8.88 8.71
C TYR A 140 -3.17 10.25 8.26
N VAL A 141 -2.53 10.82 7.24
CA VAL A 141 -2.84 12.13 6.70
C VAL A 141 -4.03 12.05 5.75
N TYR A 142 -4.98 12.95 5.91
CA TYR A 142 -6.13 13.04 5.00
C TYR A 142 -6.22 14.38 4.25
N ASP A 143 -5.44 15.38 4.65
CA ASP A 143 -5.37 16.67 3.99
C ASP A 143 -3.96 17.28 4.08
N ALA A 144 -3.53 18.01 3.04
CA ALA A 144 -2.23 18.68 3.01
C ALA A 144 -2.26 19.97 2.17
N GLU A 145 -1.47 20.93 2.62
CA GLU A 145 -1.20 22.17 1.89
C GLU A 145 0.30 22.38 1.72
N ILE A 146 0.71 22.78 0.52
CA ILE A 146 2.10 23.14 0.23
C ILE A 146 2.23 24.67 0.33
N GLN A 147 3.18 25.12 1.15
CA GLN A 147 3.46 26.54 1.40
C GLN A 147 4.96 26.78 1.26
N GLY A 148 5.39 27.26 0.08
CA GLY A 148 6.82 27.45 -0.22
C GLY A 148 7.59 26.11 -0.15
N ASN A 149 8.56 26.03 0.76
CA ASN A 149 9.37 24.83 0.97
C ASN A 149 8.87 23.94 2.12
N LYS A 150 7.63 24.10 2.52
CA LYS A 150 7.01 23.34 3.61
C LYS A 150 5.71 22.68 3.14
N VAL A 151 5.37 21.58 3.78
CA VAL A 151 4.06 20.93 3.72
C VAL A 151 3.42 20.98 5.11
N ARG A 152 2.20 21.49 5.17
CA ARG A 152 1.33 21.41 6.34
C ARG A 152 0.35 20.28 6.10
N VAL A 153 0.26 19.34 7.03
CA VAL A 153 -0.60 18.15 6.93
C VAL A 153 -1.56 18.09 8.11
N ARG A 154 -2.69 17.44 7.86
CA ARG A 154 -3.73 17.19 8.85
C ARG A 154 -3.97 15.69 8.93
N ARG A 155 -3.96 15.13 10.16
CA ARG A 155 -4.31 13.75 10.44
C ARG A 155 -5.37 13.68 11.54
N PHE A 156 -6.17 12.62 11.51
CA PHE A 156 -7.15 12.34 12.53
C PHE A 156 -6.74 11.11 13.34
N LEU A 157 -6.73 11.24 14.66
CA LEU A 157 -6.50 10.13 15.58
C LEU A 157 -7.86 9.62 16.05
N GLU A 158 -8.28 8.47 15.53
CA GLU A 158 -9.61 7.89 15.79
C GLU A 158 -9.82 7.58 17.27
N ASP A 159 -8.81 7.02 17.94
CA ASP A 159 -8.89 6.63 19.35
C ASP A 159 -9.07 7.82 20.30
N GLU A 160 -8.57 8.98 19.92
CA GLU A 160 -8.62 10.20 20.73
C GLU A 160 -9.68 11.20 20.25
N GLY A 161 -10.21 11.02 19.03
CA GLY A 161 -11.18 11.90 18.42
C GLY A 161 -10.65 13.31 18.12
N VAL A 162 -9.35 13.45 17.88
CA VAL A 162 -8.69 14.75 17.66
C VAL A 162 -8.04 14.85 16.30
N ASP A 163 -8.08 16.07 15.76
CA ASP A 163 -7.29 16.47 14.59
C ASP A 163 -5.93 17.02 15.05
N GLU A 164 -4.88 16.54 14.44
CA GLU A 164 -3.54 17.04 14.61
C GLU A 164 -3.02 17.70 13.33
N PHE A 165 -2.27 18.78 13.50
CA PHE A 165 -1.61 19.50 12.42
C PHE A 165 -0.11 19.42 12.58
N TYR A 166 0.58 19.04 11.49
CA TYR A 166 2.04 19.04 11.43
C TYR A 166 2.53 19.88 10.28
N GLU A 167 3.66 20.55 10.49
CA GLU A 167 4.39 21.26 9.46
C GLU A 167 5.77 20.64 9.29
N MET A 168 6.12 20.28 8.08
CA MET A 168 7.42 19.67 7.75
C MET A 168 8.11 20.45 6.64
N GLY A 169 9.44 20.53 6.71
CA GLY A 169 10.25 20.98 5.56
C GLY A 169 10.22 19.92 4.44
N LEU A 170 10.22 20.40 3.19
CA LEU A 170 10.34 19.55 2.01
C LEU A 170 11.82 19.28 1.69
N PRO A 171 12.22 18.09 1.20
CA PRO A 171 11.33 16.97 0.89
C PRO A 171 10.82 16.22 2.13
N ALA A 172 9.62 15.64 2.04
CA ALA A 172 8.98 14.91 3.13
C ALA A 172 8.24 13.66 2.61
N LEU A 173 7.87 12.74 3.51
CA LEU A 173 6.99 11.63 3.20
C LEU A 173 5.69 11.70 4.00
N VAL A 174 4.57 11.43 3.34
CA VAL A 174 3.24 11.39 3.93
C VAL A 174 2.57 10.04 3.62
N SER A 175 2.10 9.36 4.66
CA SER A 175 1.20 8.21 4.48
C SER A 175 -0.24 8.68 4.56
N VAL A 176 -1.00 8.40 3.50
CA VAL A 176 -2.40 8.82 3.35
C VAL A 176 -3.31 7.82 4.04
N ALA A 177 -4.18 8.32 4.90
CA ALA A 177 -5.15 7.52 5.64
C ALA A 177 -6.12 6.82 4.67
N LYS A 178 -6.39 5.54 4.93
CA LYS A 178 -7.28 4.71 4.12
C LYS A 178 -8.70 5.24 4.09
N GLY A 179 -9.33 5.20 2.91
CA GLY A 179 -10.72 5.60 2.73
C GLY A 179 -10.99 7.10 2.83
N THR A 180 -9.96 7.93 2.92
CA THR A 180 -10.12 9.40 3.01
C THR A 180 -10.16 10.08 1.65
N GLN A 181 -9.77 9.37 0.60
CA GLN A 181 -9.82 9.87 -0.76
C GLN A 181 -10.85 9.09 -1.58
N MET A 182 -11.38 9.73 -2.61
CA MET A 182 -12.22 9.10 -3.61
C MET A 182 -11.42 9.01 -4.92
N PRO A 183 -10.76 7.87 -5.21
CA PRO A 183 -9.94 7.73 -6.41
C PRO A 183 -10.76 7.96 -7.68
N ARG A 184 -10.21 8.79 -8.57
CA ARG A 184 -10.83 9.08 -9.87
C ARG A 184 -10.87 7.85 -10.76
N GLU A 185 -11.77 7.88 -11.74
CA GLU A 185 -11.98 6.82 -12.71
C GLU A 185 -10.75 6.61 -13.62
N ILE A 186 -10.54 5.35 -14.02
CA ILE A 186 -9.46 4.98 -14.92
C ILE A 186 -9.85 5.30 -16.36
N SER A 187 -9.13 6.21 -17.01
CA SER A 187 -9.28 6.46 -18.44
C SER A 187 -8.73 5.29 -19.25
N LEU A 188 -9.59 4.65 -20.04
CA LEU A 188 -9.20 3.52 -20.90
C LEU A 188 -8.15 3.94 -21.94
N SER A 189 -8.29 5.11 -22.55
CA SER A 189 -7.34 5.62 -23.54
C SER A 189 -5.94 5.84 -22.97
N ARG A 190 -5.84 6.38 -21.75
CA ARG A 190 -4.56 6.50 -21.04
C ARG A 190 -3.97 5.15 -20.68
N LYS A 191 -4.80 4.21 -20.20
CA LYS A 191 -4.37 2.87 -19.82
C LYS A 191 -3.83 2.06 -20.99
N LEU A 192 -4.46 2.13 -22.16
CA LEU A 192 -4.02 1.42 -23.38
C LEU A 192 -2.64 1.87 -23.85
N ASN A 193 -2.27 3.13 -23.61
CA ASN A 193 -0.96 3.72 -23.98
C ASN A 193 0.00 3.81 -22.80
N ALA A 194 -0.30 3.13 -21.68
CA ALA A 194 0.46 3.29 -20.44
C ALA A 194 1.84 2.64 -20.48
N ARG A 195 2.01 1.59 -21.26
CA ARG A 195 3.23 0.74 -21.21
C ARG A 195 4.50 1.49 -21.53
N GLU A 196 4.46 2.44 -22.44
CA GLU A 196 5.60 3.28 -22.82
C GLU A 196 6.04 4.25 -21.72
N LYS A 197 5.15 4.49 -20.74
CA LYS A 197 5.39 5.36 -19.58
C LYS A 197 5.89 4.61 -18.35
N ILE A 198 6.10 3.30 -18.47
CA ILE A 198 6.57 2.44 -17.37
C ILE A 198 8.02 2.05 -17.62
N MET A 199 8.92 2.61 -16.84
CA MET A 199 10.33 2.22 -16.80
C MET A 199 10.48 0.99 -15.91
N GLN A 200 11.16 -0.04 -16.39
CA GLN A 200 11.57 -1.18 -15.57
C GLN A 200 13.05 -1.02 -15.20
N VAL A 201 13.36 -1.27 -13.93
CA VAL A 201 14.70 -1.11 -13.36
C VAL A 201 15.07 -2.39 -12.63
N THR A 202 16.21 -2.97 -12.97
CA THR A 202 16.75 -4.18 -12.33
C THR A 202 17.84 -3.82 -11.31
N ASN A 203 18.32 -4.81 -10.58
CA ASN A 203 19.46 -4.60 -9.68
C ASN A 203 20.75 -4.25 -10.42
N LYS A 204 20.88 -4.67 -11.67
CA LYS A 204 22.02 -4.28 -12.50
C LYS A 204 22.11 -2.76 -12.70
N GLU A 205 20.94 -2.13 -12.97
CA GLU A 205 20.88 -0.67 -13.09
C GLU A 205 21.00 0.02 -11.73
N LEU A 206 20.44 -0.53 -10.66
CA LEU A 206 20.54 0.07 -9.33
C LEU A 206 21.92 -0.07 -8.71
N GLY A 207 22.64 -1.15 -9.00
CA GLY A 207 23.99 -1.41 -8.49
C GLY A 207 24.04 -1.73 -7.00
N LEU A 208 22.96 -2.33 -6.45
CA LEU A 208 22.89 -2.65 -5.03
C LEU A 208 23.59 -3.97 -4.72
N ASP A 209 24.18 -4.05 -3.53
CA ASP A 209 24.75 -5.29 -3.02
C ASP A 209 23.65 -6.33 -2.85
N ALA A 210 23.86 -7.54 -3.41
CA ALA A 210 22.92 -8.65 -3.31
C ALA A 210 22.68 -9.13 -1.86
N GLU A 211 23.59 -8.85 -0.95
CA GLU A 211 23.45 -9.14 0.48
C GLU A 211 22.53 -8.14 1.20
N CYS A 212 22.25 -6.98 0.58
CA CYS A 212 21.39 -5.93 1.14
C CYS A 212 19.95 -5.95 0.58
N VAL A 213 19.63 -6.86 -0.34
CA VAL A 213 18.32 -6.89 -1.03
C VAL A 213 17.67 -8.28 -0.95
N GLY A 214 16.36 -8.33 -1.23
CA GLY A 214 15.61 -9.57 -1.24
C GLY A 214 15.64 -10.29 0.10
N LEU A 215 15.58 -11.63 0.07
CA LEU A 215 15.58 -12.45 1.28
C LEU A 215 16.89 -12.29 2.09
N LYS A 216 18.02 -12.11 1.42
CA LYS A 216 19.32 -11.96 2.09
C LYS A 216 19.43 -10.64 2.86
N GLY A 217 18.92 -9.55 2.31
CA GLY A 217 18.90 -8.24 2.95
C GLY A 217 17.79 -8.06 3.99
N SER A 218 16.94 -9.09 4.19
CA SER A 218 15.80 -9.03 5.10
C SER A 218 16.19 -9.46 6.51
N PRO A 219 16.09 -8.57 7.52
CA PRO A 219 16.28 -8.93 8.93
C PRO A 219 15.19 -9.84 9.48
N THR A 220 14.06 -9.99 8.79
CA THR A 220 12.95 -10.87 9.18
C THR A 220 12.61 -11.87 8.09
N PHE A 221 12.08 -13.03 8.48
CA PHE A 221 11.60 -14.05 7.55
C PHE A 221 10.39 -14.78 8.12
N VAL A 222 9.56 -15.33 7.24
CA VAL A 222 8.42 -16.16 7.65
C VAL A 222 8.91 -17.53 8.08
N ALA A 223 8.93 -17.78 9.38
CA ALA A 223 9.40 -19.05 9.95
C ALA A 223 8.40 -20.21 9.75
N ALA A 224 7.10 -19.91 9.84
CA ALA A 224 6.04 -20.88 9.62
C ALA A 224 4.73 -20.18 9.24
N GLN A 225 3.93 -20.83 8.42
CA GLN A 225 2.61 -20.36 8.07
C GLN A 225 1.59 -21.50 8.20
N THR A 226 0.53 -21.25 8.96
CA THR A 226 -0.57 -22.19 9.15
C THR A 226 -1.87 -21.58 8.67
N GLY A 227 -2.66 -22.34 7.91
CA GLY A 227 -4.01 -21.90 7.53
C GLY A 227 -4.92 -21.87 8.76
N ALA A 228 -5.61 -20.75 8.99
CA ALA A 228 -6.67 -20.69 9.99
C ALA A 228 -7.87 -21.51 9.49
N THR A 229 -8.24 -22.56 10.23
CA THR A 229 -9.49 -23.26 10.03
C THR A 229 -10.56 -22.62 10.89
N PHE A 230 -11.50 -21.92 10.26
CA PHE A 230 -12.66 -21.38 10.98
C PHE A 230 -13.73 -22.47 11.08
N PRO A 231 -14.41 -22.61 12.25
CA PRO A 231 -15.57 -23.48 12.36
C PRO A 231 -16.65 -23.04 11.36
N PRO A 232 -17.44 -23.97 10.83
CA PRO A 232 -18.49 -23.62 9.89
C PRO A 232 -19.46 -22.64 10.54
N ARG A 233 -19.80 -21.58 9.81
CA ARG A 233 -20.77 -20.57 10.28
C ARG A 233 -22.13 -21.22 10.49
N LYS A 234 -22.77 -21.04 11.64
CA LYS A 234 -24.07 -21.60 11.96
C LYS A 234 -25.21 -21.04 11.08
N ARG A 235 -25.01 -19.89 10.48
CA ARG A 235 -25.94 -19.20 9.54
C ARG A 235 -27.39 -19.18 10.03
N ARG A 236 -27.60 -18.96 11.32
CA ARG A 236 -28.95 -18.80 11.89
C ARG A 236 -29.54 -17.46 11.46
N ILE A 237 -30.75 -17.50 10.96
CA ILE A 237 -31.51 -16.32 10.54
C ILE A 237 -32.69 -16.19 11.48
N PHE A 238 -32.80 -15.06 12.18
CA PHE A 238 -33.91 -14.71 13.04
C PHE A 238 -34.89 -13.87 12.21
N GLN A 239 -36.16 -14.32 12.13
CA GLN A 239 -37.22 -13.70 11.31
C GLN A 239 -38.43 -13.37 12.21
N GLY A 240 -39.32 -12.50 11.70
CA GLY A 240 -40.56 -12.09 12.41
C GLY A 240 -40.48 -10.67 12.90
N ASP A 241 -41.15 -10.37 14.00
CA ASP A 241 -41.11 -9.05 14.63
C ASP A 241 -39.68 -8.68 15.00
N PRO A 242 -39.20 -7.47 14.65
CA PRO A 242 -37.83 -7.07 14.92
C PRO A 242 -37.41 -7.17 16.39
N ARG A 243 -38.31 -6.89 17.36
CA ARG A 243 -38.01 -6.97 18.78
C ARG A 243 -37.85 -8.42 19.23
N GLU A 244 -38.69 -9.32 18.73
CA GLU A 244 -38.58 -10.75 19.00
C GLU A 244 -37.35 -11.36 18.39
N ALA A 245 -37.03 -11.00 17.13
CA ALA A 245 -35.82 -11.44 16.44
C ALA A 245 -34.54 -11.00 17.16
N VAL A 246 -34.48 -9.75 17.64
CA VAL A 246 -33.35 -9.24 18.44
C VAL A 246 -33.25 -9.97 19.79
N ARG A 247 -34.34 -10.21 20.48
CA ARG A 247 -34.33 -10.98 21.74
C ARG A 247 -33.79 -12.39 21.51
N ALA A 248 -34.29 -13.08 20.50
CA ALA A 248 -33.83 -14.42 20.15
C ALA A 248 -32.33 -14.44 19.82
N LEU A 249 -31.82 -13.44 19.08
CA LEU A 249 -30.41 -13.28 18.82
C LEU A 249 -29.58 -13.09 20.10
N VAL A 250 -30.02 -12.20 20.98
CA VAL A 250 -29.33 -11.94 22.26
C VAL A 250 -29.27 -13.19 23.13
N GLU A 251 -30.39 -13.90 23.24
CA GLU A 251 -30.44 -15.17 24.00
C GLU A 251 -29.48 -16.23 23.39
N GLU A 252 -29.42 -16.32 22.06
CA GLU A 252 -28.51 -17.25 21.43
C GLU A 252 -27.04 -16.87 21.66
N LEU A 253 -26.70 -15.58 21.60
CA LEU A 253 -25.34 -15.10 21.88
C LEU A 253 -24.94 -15.34 23.34
N LYS A 254 -25.88 -15.20 24.29
CA LYS A 254 -25.64 -15.56 25.69
C LYS A 254 -25.39 -17.06 25.87
N LYS A 255 -26.20 -17.93 25.23
CA LYS A 255 -25.98 -19.39 25.25
C LYS A 255 -24.63 -19.82 24.71
N GLU A 256 -24.13 -19.10 23.71
CA GLU A 256 -22.82 -19.35 23.11
C GLU A 256 -21.66 -18.73 23.93
N GLY A 257 -21.93 -18.02 25.01
CA GLY A 257 -20.93 -17.36 25.85
C GLY A 257 -20.29 -16.12 25.21
N LEU A 258 -20.93 -15.55 24.20
CA LEU A 258 -20.44 -14.38 23.47
C LEU A 258 -20.92 -13.05 24.09
N LEU A 259 -21.92 -13.12 24.97
CA LEU A 259 -22.40 -12.01 25.78
C LEU A 259 -22.43 -12.43 27.26
N PRO A 260 -22.23 -11.49 28.20
CA PRO A 260 -22.42 -11.76 29.60
C PRO A 260 -23.88 -12.20 29.90
N PRO A 261 -24.10 -13.01 30.92
CA PRO A 261 -25.40 -13.56 31.27
C PRO A 261 -26.45 -12.50 31.60
#